data_22dd2662135f0efe08bcea6490847d4d
#
_entry.id   22dd2662135f0efe08bcea6490847d4d
#
_cell.length_a   1.000
_cell.length_b   1.000
_cell.length_c   1.000
_cell.angle_alpha   90.00
_cell.angle_beta   90.00
_cell.angle_gamma   90.00
#
_symmetry.space_group_name_H-M   'P 1'
#
loop_
_entity.id
_entity.type
_entity.pdbx_description
1 polymer ?
#
loop_
_entity_poly.entity_id
_entity_poly.type
_entity_poly.pdbx_seq_one_letter_code
_entity_poly.pdbx_strand_id
1 'polypeptide(L)'
;VSYSKNESKITISGIPDKPGISAKIFGLMASNNINVDMIVQNISQDGVSANMTFTVLTKDIELAKKTLERNNNELNYTNLSTDSNIAKISVIGMGMMSQSGVAEKMFKTLADKQINILAISTSEIKISVLIDKKYTDLAVKTLHSVYKLDNK
;
A
#
# COMPACT_ATOMS: atom_id res chain seq x y z
N VAL A 1 -6.59 5.14 -15.04
CA VAL A 1 -6.81 5.24 -13.59
C VAL A 1 -7.74 4.11 -13.13
N SER A 2 -7.30 3.37 -12.16
CA SER A 2 -8.13 2.32 -11.55
C SER A 2 -8.14 2.49 -10.04
N TYR A 3 -9.10 1.84 -9.37
CA TYR A 3 -9.20 1.95 -7.91
C TYR A 3 -9.76 0.68 -7.30
N SER A 4 -9.51 0.50 -6.00
CA SER A 4 -10.09 -0.58 -5.22
C SER A 4 -10.45 -0.05 -3.83
N LYS A 5 -11.67 -0.32 -3.39
CA LYS A 5 -12.17 0.00 -2.04
C LYS A 5 -12.21 -1.22 -1.13
N ASN A 6 -11.83 -2.38 -1.64
CA ASN A 6 -11.98 -3.66 -0.94
C ASN A 6 -10.67 -4.15 -0.33
N GLU A 7 -9.74 -3.25 -0.08
CA GLU A 7 -8.46 -3.58 0.52
C GLU A 7 -8.32 -2.96 1.90
N SER A 8 -7.58 -3.62 2.75
CA SER A 8 -7.25 -3.15 4.08
C SER A 8 -5.74 -3.15 4.24
N LYS A 9 -5.26 -2.20 5.02
CA LYS A 9 -3.83 -2.01 5.26
C LYS A 9 -3.45 -2.67 6.58
N ILE A 10 -2.34 -3.39 6.58
CA ILE A 10 -1.72 -3.94 7.78
C ILE A 10 -0.37 -3.28 7.95
N THR A 11 -0.10 -2.76 9.13
CA THR A 11 1.21 -2.18 9.47
C THR A 11 1.78 -2.94 10.65
N ILE A 12 2.97 -3.51 10.43
CA ILE A 12 3.71 -4.23 11.46
C ILE A 12 4.94 -3.40 11.80
N SER A 13 5.04 -2.98 13.06
CA SER A 13 6.10 -2.09 13.52
C SER A 13 7.06 -2.82 14.44
N GLY A 14 8.34 -2.42 14.40
CA GLY A 14 9.34 -2.98 15.29
C GLY A 14 9.70 -4.43 14.98
N ILE A 15 9.73 -4.79 13.71
CA ILE A 15 10.16 -6.12 13.27
C ILE A 15 11.69 -6.15 13.31
N PRO A 16 12.31 -7.20 13.89
CA PRO A 16 13.77 -7.32 13.80
C PRO A 16 14.23 -7.31 12.34
N ASP A 17 15.20 -6.47 12.03
CA ASP A 17 15.74 -6.37 10.66
C ASP A 17 16.81 -7.45 10.47
N LYS A 18 16.35 -8.65 10.12
CA LYS A 18 17.24 -9.78 9.88
C LYS A 18 16.66 -10.66 8.76
N PRO A 19 17.54 -11.43 8.08
CA PRO A 19 17.07 -12.31 7.00
C PRO A 19 16.00 -13.30 7.47
N GLY A 20 15.02 -13.56 6.62
CA GLY A 20 14.02 -14.59 6.84
C GLY A 20 12.71 -14.12 7.47
N ILE A 21 12.67 -12.96 8.10
CA ILE A 21 11.44 -12.48 8.75
C ILE A 21 10.36 -12.18 7.70
N SER A 22 10.73 -11.49 6.63
CA SER A 22 9.77 -11.19 5.56
C SER A 22 9.23 -12.48 4.93
N ALA A 23 10.09 -13.46 4.72
CA ALA A 23 9.68 -14.75 4.19
C ALA A 23 8.68 -15.44 5.13
N LYS A 24 8.88 -15.33 6.43
CA LYS A 24 7.95 -15.89 7.42
C LYS A 24 6.59 -15.22 7.35
N ILE A 25 6.58 -13.89 7.33
CA ILE A 25 5.33 -13.13 7.29
C ILE A 25 4.51 -13.52 6.05
N PHE A 26 5.12 -13.46 4.88
CA PHE A 26 4.38 -13.75 3.64
C PHE A 26 4.12 -15.24 3.45
N GLY A 27 4.96 -16.09 4.03
CA GLY A 27 4.68 -17.53 4.09
C GLY A 27 3.42 -17.84 4.88
N LEU A 28 3.20 -17.13 6.00
CA LEU A 28 1.98 -17.25 6.79
C LEU A 28 0.75 -16.80 6.00
N MET A 29 0.89 -15.70 5.26
CA MET A 29 -0.21 -15.21 4.41
C MET A 29 -0.53 -16.24 3.33
N ALA A 30 0.48 -16.74 2.63
CA ALA A 30 0.30 -17.73 1.56
C ALA A 30 -0.32 -19.03 2.07
N SER A 31 0.11 -19.50 3.24
CA SER A 31 -0.43 -20.74 3.85
C SER A 31 -1.90 -20.62 4.18
N ASN A 32 -2.40 -19.43 4.39
CA ASN A 32 -3.79 -19.17 4.70
C ASN A 32 -4.59 -18.63 3.51
N ASN A 33 -4.02 -18.75 2.31
CA ASN A 33 -4.63 -18.28 1.07
C ASN A 33 -4.99 -16.78 1.09
N ILE A 34 -4.16 -15.99 1.76
CA ILE A 34 -4.34 -14.55 1.82
C ILE A 34 -3.45 -13.89 0.78
N ASN A 35 -4.06 -13.22 -0.19
CA ASN A 35 -3.33 -12.49 -1.21
C ASN A 35 -2.86 -11.15 -0.68
N VAL A 36 -1.59 -10.83 -0.92
CA VAL A 36 -0.99 -9.56 -0.57
C VAL A 36 -0.78 -8.76 -1.85
N ASP A 37 -1.18 -7.49 -1.85
CA ASP A 37 -1.11 -6.66 -3.05
C ASP A 37 0.06 -5.69 -3.02
N MET A 38 0.01 -4.69 -2.12
CA MET A 38 1.10 -3.72 -1.99
C MET A 38 1.98 -4.08 -0.81
N ILE A 39 3.28 -3.90 -0.95
CA ILE A 39 4.25 -4.14 0.14
C ILE A 39 5.19 -2.95 0.19
N VAL A 40 5.29 -2.32 1.37
CA VAL A 40 6.23 -1.23 1.61
C VAL A 40 6.98 -1.54 2.90
N GLN A 41 8.30 -1.53 2.84
CA GLN A 41 9.14 -1.80 4.01
C GLN A 41 10.10 -0.64 4.23
N ASN A 42 10.20 -0.19 5.48
CA ASN A 42 11.14 0.85 5.90
C ASN A 42 12.00 0.33 7.03
N ILE A 43 13.31 0.58 6.93
CA ILE A 43 14.24 0.29 8.03
C ILE A 43 14.22 1.50 8.96
N SER A 44 14.12 1.26 10.28
CA SER A 44 14.10 2.36 11.23
C SER A 44 15.46 3.02 11.35
N GLN A 45 15.48 4.23 11.93
CA GLN A 45 16.71 5.01 12.04
C GLN A 45 17.80 4.32 12.86
N ASP A 46 17.42 3.45 13.79
CA ASP A 46 18.40 2.70 14.59
C ASP A 46 19.08 1.57 13.81
N GLY A 47 18.57 1.23 12.62
CA GLY A 47 19.13 0.17 11.78
C GLY A 47 18.92 -1.24 12.31
N VAL A 48 18.18 -1.40 13.41
CA VAL A 48 17.99 -2.69 14.08
C VAL A 48 16.61 -3.27 13.82
N SER A 49 15.63 -2.42 13.55
CA SER A 49 14.26 -2.84 13.32
C SER A 49 13.72 -2.28 12.00
N ALA A 50 12.60 -2.84 11.57
CA ALA A 50 11.93 -2.43 10.34
C ALA A 50 10.44 -2.32 10.57
N ASN A 51 9.80 -1.51 9.74
CA ASN A 51 8.35 -1.42 9.70
C ASN A 51 7.88 -1.91 8.34
N MET A 52 6.80 -2.65 8.31
CA MET A 52 6.26 -3.19 7.07
C MET A 52 4.78 -2.86 6.97
N THR A 53 4.38 -2.35 5.81
CA THR A 53 2.98 -2.09 5.50
C THR A 53 2.62 -2.89 4.25
N PHE A 54 1.52 -3.62 4.30
CA PHE A 54 1.01 -4.29 3.11
C PHE A 54 -0.51 -4.30 3.12
N THR A 55 -1.10 -4.58 1.96
CA THR A 55 -2.54 -4.63 1.82
C THR A 55 -3.02 -6.04 1.53
N VAL A 56 -4.18 -6.35 2.07
CA VAL A 56 -4.90 -7.60 1.81
C VAL A 56 -6.33 -7.26 1.48
N LEU A 57 -7.08 -8.20 0.94
CA LEU A 57 -8.51 -7.98 0.75
C LEU A 57 -9.19 -7.80 2.11
N THR A 58 -10.14 -6.88 2.17
CA THR A 58 -10.84 -6.59 3.43
C THR A 58 -11.48 -7.82 4.04
N LYS A 59 -11.98 -8.75 3.21
CA LYS A 59 -12.56 -10.00 3.72
C LYS A 59 -11.56 -10.87 4.47
N ASP A 60 -10.25 -10.67 4.23
CA ASP A 60 -9.20 -11.48 4.84
C ASP A 60 -8.51 -10.80 6.01
N ILE A 61 -8.90 -9.55 6.35
CA ILE A 61 -8.16 -8.76 7.32
C ILE A 61 -8.14 -9.40 8.71
N GLU A 62 -9.25 -9.95 9.16
CA GLU A 62 -9.32 -10.57 10.49
C GLU A 62 -8.47 -11.83 10.56
N LEU A 63 -8.51 -12.67 9.52
CA LEU A 63 -7.68 -13.86 9.47
C LEU A 63 -6.19 -13.50 9.44
N ALA A 64 -5.82 -12.50 8.64
CA ALA A 64 -4.44 -12.04 8.56
C ALA A 64 -3.96 -11.53 9.92
N LYS A 65 -4.76 -10.70 10.59
CA LYS A 65 -4.43 -10.16 11.90
C LYS A 65 -4.22 -11.28 12.93
N LYS A 66 -5.17 -12.21 13.01
CA LYS A 66 -5.08 -13.34 13.94
C LYS A 66 -3.86 -14.21 13.67
N THR A 67 -3.57 -14.46 12.41
CA THR A 67 -2.42 -15.28 12.03
C THR A 67 -1.12 -14.64 12.49
N LEU A 68 -0.98 -13.34 12.29
CA LEU A 68 0.21 -12.61 12.71
C LEU A 68 0.32 -12.55 14.24
N GLU A 69 -0.79 -12.33 14.93
CA GLU A 69 -0.79 -12.29 16.40
C GLU A 69 -0.39 -13.64 17.01
N ARG A 70 -0.91 -14.75 16.45
CA ARG A 70 -0.60 -16.10 16.95
C ARG A 70 0.87 -16.45 16.78
N ASN A 71 1.55 -15.85 15.81
CA ASN A 71 2.93 -16.18 15.48
C ASN A 71 3.92 -15.11 15.93
N ASN A 72 3.51 -14.18 16.79
CA ASN A 72 4.39 -13.10 17.22
C ASN A 72 5.60 -13.60 18.02
N ASN A 73 5.51 -14.76 18.66
CA ASN A 73 6.66 -15.33 19.34
C ASN A 73 7.80 -15.65 18.37
N GLU A 74 7.49 -15.88 17.10
CA GLU A 74 8.50 -16.10 16.07
C GLU A 74 8.86 -14.81 15.33
N LEU A 75 7.89 -13.90 15.16
CA LEU A 75 8.09 -12.66 14.41
C LEU A 75 8.71 -11.54 15.23
N ASN A 76 8.36 -11.48 16.52
CA ASN A 76 8.91 -10.50 17.48
C ASN A 76 8.67 -9.05 17.08
N TYR A 77 7.48 -8.73 16.54
CA TYR A 77 7.14 -7.35 16.26
C TYR A 77 6.67 -6.64 17.53
N THR A 78 6.77 -5.32 17.54
CA THR A 78 6.35 -4.49 18.67
C THR A 78 4.88 -4.14 18.60
N ASN A 79 4.38 -3.81 17.41
CA ASN A 79 3.00 -3.37 17.23
C ASN A 79 2.43 -3.85 15.91
N LEU A 80 1.13 -4.11 15.91
CA LEU A 80 0.38 -4.52 14.72
C LEU A 80 -0.88 -3.67 14.66
N SER A 81 -1.08 -2.97 13.54
CA SER A 81 -2.29 -2.19 13.33
C SER A 81 -2.91 -2.50 11.98
N THR A 82 -4.21 -2.31 11.89
CA THR A 82 -4.97 -2.53 10.66
C THR A 82 -5.82 -1.30 10.37
N ASP A 83 -6.09 -1.06 9.10
CA ASP A 83 -6.93 0.04 8.67
C ASP A 83 -7.70 -0.39 7.43
N SER A 84 -9.03 -0.47 7.56
CA SER A 84 -9.92 -0.81 6.45
C SER A 84 -10.54 0.42 5.80
N ASN A 85 -10.21 1.61 6.27
CA ASN A 85 -10.75 2.86 5.77
C ASN A 85 -9.82 3.47 4.72
N ILE A 86 -9.36 2.63 3.81
CA ILE A 86 -8.44 3.04 2.75
C ILE A 86 -8.97 2.62 1.39
N ALA A 87 -8.46 3.30 0.36
CA ALA A 87 -8.67 2.89 -1.03
C ALA A 87 -7.33 2.95 -1.75
N LYS A 88 -7.15 2.05 -2.70
CA LYS A 88 -5.97 2.04 -3.55
C LYS A 88 -6.33 2.69 -4.89
N ILE A 89 -5.53 3.66 -5.29
CA ILE A 89 -5.68 4.34 -6.58
C ILE A 89 -4.44 4.04 -7.40
N SER A 90 -4.61 3.60 -8.64
CA SER A 90 -3.50 3.24 -9.51
C SER A 90 -3.58 3.99 -10.83
N VAL A 91 -2.42 4.43 -11.30
CA VAL A 91 -2.26 5.03 -12.63
C VAL A 91 -1.26 4.18 -13.38
N ILE A 92 -1.68 3.69 -14.56
CA ILE A 92 -0.82 2.90 -15.42
C ILE A 92 -0.06 3.84 -16.35
N GLY A 93 1.18 3.49 -16.69
CA GLY A 93 2.06 4.30 -17.52
C GLY A 93 1.36 4.86 -18.74
N MET A 94 1.66 6.13 -19.03
CA MET A 94 0.93 6.94 -19.99
C MET A 94 1.77 7.19 -21.25
N GLY A 95 2.19 6.13 -21.89
CA GLY A 95 2.85 6.24 -23.19
C GLY A 95 4.19 6.96 -23.14
N MET A 96 4.24 8.18 -23.66
CA MET A 96 5.49 8.92 -23.77
C MET A 96 5.92 9.66 -22.51
N MET A 97 5.10 9.68 -21.48
CA MET A 97 5.49 10.31 -20.23
C MET A 97 6.49 9.44 -19.48
N SER A 98 7.50 10.06 -18.87
CA SER A 98 8.39 9.36 -17.99
C SER A 98 7.64 8.98 -16.70
N GLN A 99 8.14 7.97 -16.00
CA GLN A 99 7.56 7.58 -14.71
C GLN A 99 7.56 8.74 -13.71
N SER A 100 8.65 9.51 -13.70
CA SER A 100 8.74 10.70 -12.81
C SER A 100 7.66 11.73 -13.16
N GLY A 101 7.38 11.93 -14.44
CA GLY A 101 6.34 12.86 -14.87
C GLY A 101 4.96 12.40 -14.49
N VAL A 102 4.69 11.10 -14.62
CA VAL A 102 3.40 10.52 -14.20
C VAL A 102 3.24 10.69 -12.68
N ALA A 103 4.28 10.39 -11.91
CA ALA A 103 4.24 10.51 -10.45
C ALA A 103 4.02 11.96 -10.01
N GLU A 104 4.76 12.89 -10.58
CA GLU A 104 4.62 14.31 -10.24
C GLU A 104 3.19 14.79 -10.46
N LYS A 105 2.62 14.46 -11.62
CA LYS A 105 1.26 14.86 -11.94
C LYS A 105 0.26 14.26 -10.97
N MET A 106 0.41 12.98 -10.66
CA MET A 106 -0.47 12.28 -9.73
C MET A 106 -0.42 12.91 -8.34
N PHE A 107 0.79 13.10 -7.83
CA PHE A 107 0.96 13.61 -6.46
C PHE A 107 0.54 15.07 -6.35
N LYS A 108 0.84 15.89 -7.35
CA LYS A 108 0.41 17.27 -7.36
C LYS A 108 -1.12 17.39 -7.40
N THR A 109 -1.75 16.58 -8.25
CA THR A 109 -3.20 16.57 -8.38
C THR A 109 -3.89 16.22 -7.05
N LEU A 110 -3.38 15.19 -6.37
CA LEU A 110 -3.92 14.79 -5.07
C LEU A 110 -3.67 15.88 -4.02
N ALA A 111 -2.49 16.49 -4.03
CA ALA A 111 -2.16 17.56 -3.09
C ALA A 111 -3.05 18.78 -3.29
N ASP A 112 -3.33 19.13 -4.54
CA ASP A 112 -4.21 20.28 -4.84
C ASP A 112 -5.62 20.05 -4.31
N LYS A 113 -6.05 18.81 -4.17
CA LYS A 113 -7.35 18.45 -3.59
C LYS A 113 -7.25 18.13 -2.09
N GLN A 114 -6.09 18.36 -1.49
CA GLN A 114 -5.83 18.12 -0.07
C GLN A 114 -6.06 16.65 0.32
N ILE A 115 -5.75 15.74 -0.60
CA ILE A 115 -5.82 14.29 -0.34
C ILE A 115 -4.44 13.81 0.06
N ASN A 116 -4.32 13.32 1.30
CA ASN A 116 -3.06 12.80 1.81
C ASN A 116 -2.77 11.40 1.26
N ILE A 117 -1.52 11.14 0.93
CA ILE A 117 -1.06 9.84 0.46
C ILE A 117 -0.51 9.06 1.66
N LEU A 118 -1.08 7.89 1.92
CA LEU A 118 -0.72 7.08 3.08
C LEU A 118 0.40 6.09 2.78
N ALA A 119 0.48 5.63 1.54
CA ALA A 119 1.54 4.73 1.08
C ALA A 119 1.66 4.81 -0.43
N ILE A 120 2.82 4.50 -0.96
CA ILE A 120 3.11 4.54 -2.39
C ILE A 120 3.80 3.24 -2.78
N SER A 121 3.40 2.67 -3.91
CA SER A 121 4.10 1.54 -4.50
C SER A 121 4.18 1.75 -6.01
N THR A 122 5.33 1.46 -6.59
CA THR A 122 5.55 1.65 -8.03
C THR A 122 6.08 0.38 -8.67
N SER A 123 5.76 0.20 -9.95
CA SER A 123 6.38 -0.79 -10.82
C SER A 123 6.80 -0.08 -12.09
N GLU A 124 7.31 -0.81 -13.06
CA GLU A 124 7.75 -0.22 -14.34
C GLU A 124 6.62 0.49 -15.07
N ILE A 125 5.39 0.04 -14.88
CA ILE A 125 4.25 0.54 -15.66
C ILE A 125 3.15 1.17 -14.81
N LYS A 126 3.24 1.09 -13.49
CA LYS A 126 2.12 1.45 -12.62
C LYS A 126 2.59 2.16 -11.35
N ILE A 127 1.84 3.18 -10.95
CA ILE A 127 2.01 3.85 -9.66
C ILE A 127 0.71 3.67 -8.88
N SER A 128 0.81 3.16 -7.67
CA SER A 128 -0.34 2.96 -6.78
C SER A 128 -0.13 3.72 -5.49
N VAL A 129 -1.20 4.33 -5.00
CA VAL A 129 -1.18 5.02 -3.71
C VAL A 129 -2.36 4.55 -2.88
N LEU A 130 -2.20 4.60 -1.57
CA LEU A 130 -3.30 4.42 -0.62
C LEU A 130 -3.72 5.78 -0.11
N ILE A 131 -5.02 6.00 -0.08
CA ILE A 131 -5.63 7.23 0.43
C ILE A 131 -6.77 6.85 1.37
N ASP A 132 -7.29 7.82 2.12
CA ASP A 132 -8.50 7.62 2.90
C ASP A 132 -9.66 7.28 1.95
N LYS A 133 -10.43 6.27 2.30
CA LYS A 133 -11.52 5.77 1.45
C LYS A 133 -12.52 6.85 1.07
N LYS A 134 -12.77 7.82 1.94
CA LYS A 134 -13.75 8.88 1.67
C LYS A 134 -13.40 9.75 0.47
N TYR A 135 -12.14 9.77 0.06
CA TYR A 135 -11.69 10.58 -1.08
C TYR A 135 -11.62 9.81 -2.38
N THR A 136 -12.06 8.55 -2.42
CA THR A 136 -11.92 7.68 -3.60
C THR A 136 -12.54 8.32 -4.84
N ASP A 137 -13.80 8.74 -4.76
CA ASP A 137 -14.50 9.28 -5.92
C ASP A 137 -13.87 10.58 -6.41
N LEU A 138 -13.48 11.45 -5.50
CA LEU A 138 -12.81 12.71 -5.85
C LEU A 138 -11.47 12.44 -6.52
N ALA A 139 -10.67 11.53 -5.96
CA ALA A 139 -9.35 11.20 -6.51
C ALA A 139 -9.47 10.62 -7.91
N VAL A 140 -10.35 9.64 -8.10
CA VAL A 140 -10.54 8.98 -9.39
C VAL A 140 -10.99 9.98 -10.44
N LYS A 141 -11.99 10.79 -10.12
CA LYS A 141 -12.51 11.79 -11.05
C LYS A 141 -11.45 12.80 -11.46
N THR A 142 -10.72 13.32 -10.48
CA THR A 142 -9.72 14.36 -10.74
C THR A 142 -8.55 13.83 -11.53
N LEU A 143 -8.03 12.65 -11.16
CA LEU A 143 -6.92 12.03 -11.88
C LEU A 143 -7.33 11.64 -13.30
N HIS A 144 -8.52 11.09 -13.45
CA HIS A 144 -9.03 10.72 -14.76
C HIS A 144 -9.07 11.92 -15.69
N SER A 145 -9.56 13.06 -15.20
CA SER A 145 -9.62 14.29 -15.97
C SER A 145 -8.23 14.79 -16.37
N VAL A 146 -7.29 14.78 -15.45
CA VAL A 146 -5.94 15.28 -15.67
C VAL A 146 -5.22 14.44 -16.74
N TYR A 147 -5.26 13.12 -16.61
CA TYR A 147 -4.57 12.25 -17.57
C TYR A 147 -5.29 12.16 -18.90
N LYS A 148 -6.61 12.28 -18.91
CA LYS A 148 -7.38 12.27 -20.14
C LYS A 148 -7.09 13.52 -20.98
N LEU A 149 -6.93 14.67 -20.34
CA LEU A 149 -6.57 15.90 -21.05
C LEU A 149 -5.19 15.81 -21.67
N ASP A 150 -4.25 15.11 -21.04
CA ASP A 150 -2.90 14.95 -21.54
C ASP A 150 -2.78 13.96 -22.69
N ASN A 151 -3.77 13.10 -22.87
CA ASN A 151 -3.78 12.07 -23.91
C ASN A 151 -4.43 12.54 -25.21
N LYS A 152 -4.79 13.80 -25.27
CA LYS A 152 -5.32 14.40 -26.51
C LYS A 152 -4.17 14.99 -27.37
#